data_2c91b516f6017858d1ee395feb39a513
#
_entry.id   2c91b516f6017858d1ee395feb39a513
#
_cell.length_a   1.000
_cell.length_b   1.000
_cell.length_c   1.000
_cell.angle_alpha   90.00
_cell.angle_beta   90.00
_cell.angle_gamma   90.00
#
_symmetry.space_group_name_H-M   'P 1'
#
loop_
_entity.id
_entity.type
_entity.pdbx_description
1 polymer ?
#
loop_
_entity_poly.entity_id
_entity_poly.type
_entity_poly.pdbx_seq_one_letter_code
_entity_poly.pdbx_strand_id
1 'polypeptide(L)'
;RLPERVRSTVTSALGLFTLAIGVRLFLQTKNPLIALGSLALGGLLGEWWQVEQRLTGVGARLEARFARGGEVEGAGGRFVRGFLTATLLFEVGPMTILGSIQDGLTGDYSLLAIKSTLDGFAALALASAFGMGVMFSTVGVLAYQGGLTLIAGQAQAVLSEAMMAEMTAVGGVLLIGLAIGSLLELRPIRTGNLLPALVMAPVLVWVVAQVAVLLQ
;
A
#
# COMPACT_ATOMS: atom_id res chain seq x y z
N ARG A 1 20.08 -13.60 -13.72
CA ARG A 1 19.49 -12.25 -13.94
C ARG A 1 18.69 -12.29 -15.25
N LEU A 2 17.44 -11.81 -15.24
CA LEU A 2 16.63 -11.72 -16.45
C LEU A 2 17.21 -10.68 -17.40
N PRO A 3 17.16 -10.91 -18.74
CA PRO A 3 17.51 -9.90 -19.73
C PRO A 3 16.70 -8.62 -19.53
N GLU A 4 17.29 -7.47 -19.80
CA GLU A 4 16.67 -6.15 -19.53
C GLU A 4 15.33 -5.96 -20.24
N ARG A 5 15.21 -6.47 -21.46
CA ARG A 5 13.94 -6.47 -22.23
C ARG A 5 12.81 -7.23 -21.50
N VAL A 6 13.14 -8.43 -20.97
CA VAL A 6 12.14 -9.25 -20.25
C VAL A 6 11.71 -8.54 -18.96
N ARG A 7 12.68 -7.97 -18.24
CA ARG A 7 12.39 -7.20 -17.02
C ARG A 7 11.50 -6.01 -17.30
N SER A 8 11.79 -5.22 -18.31
CA SER A 8 10.97 -4.08 -18.73
C SER A 8 9.55 -4.51 -19.08
N THR A 9 9.37 -5.58 -19.85
CA THR A 9 8.06 -6.10 -20.22
C THR A 9 7.26 -6.55 -18.98
N VAL A 10 7.90 -7.28 -18.06
CA VAL A 10 7.29 -7.73 -16.81
C VAL A 10 6.87 -6.53 -15.95
N THR A 11 7.74 -5.53 -15.80
CA THR A 11 7.41 -4.32 -15.00
C THR A 11 6.27 -3.54 -15.63
N SER A 12 6.23 -3.41 -16.96
CA SER A 12 5.12 -2.76 -17.66
C SER A 12 3.80 -3.51 -17.47
N ALA A 13 3.82 -4.83 -17.60
CA ALA A 13 2.64 -5.66 -17.36
C ALA A 13 2.11 -5.53 -15.92
N LEU A 14 3.02 -5.55 -14.94
CA LEU A 14 2.67 -5.31 -13.53
C LEU A 14 2.09 -3.91 -13.32
N GLY A 15 2.68 -2.88 -13.95
CA GLY A 15 2.18 -1.52 -13.87
C GLY A 15 0.76 -1.38 -14.42
N LEU A 16 0.49 -1.93 -15.60
CA LEU A 16 -0.85 -1.93 -16.20
C LEU A 16 -1.85 -2.70 -15.35
N PHE A 17 -1.47 -3.86 -14.82
CA PHE A 17 -2.32 -4.66 -13.95
C PHE A 17 -2.63 -3.93 -12.64
N THR A 18 -1.62 -3.33 -12.00
CA THR A 18 -1.78 -2.54 -10.76
C THR A 18 -2.69 -1.34 -11.01
N LEU A 19 -2.57 -0.68 -12.15
CA LEU A 19 -3.44 0.43 -12.54
C LEU A 19 -4.90 -0.06 -12.68
N ALA A 20 -5.15 -1.18 -13.33
CA ALA A 20 -6.49 -1.75 -13.48
C ALA A 20 -7.10 -2.12 -12.10
N ILE A 21 -6.31 -2.73 -11.20
CA ILE A 21 -6.75 -2.98 -9.81
C ILE A 21 -7.05 -1.67 -9.10
N GLY A 22 -6.19 -0.66 -9.21
CA GLY A 22 -6.37 0.64 -8.58
C GLY A 22 -7.67 1.31 -9.00
N VAL A 23 -8.00 1.31 -10.30
CA VAL A 23 -9.27 1.81 -10.82
C VAL A 23 -10.45 1.01 -10.26
N ARG A 24 -10.37 -0.32 -10.26
CA ARG A 24 -11.42 -1.18 -9.71
C ARG A 24 -11.68 -0.90 -8.22
N LEU A 25 -10.64 -0.68 -7.43
CA LEU A 25 -10.77 -0.35 -6.01
C LEU A 25 -11.35 1.06 -5.81
N PHE A 26 -10.92 2.04 -6.61
CA PHE A 26 -11.47 3.40 -6.55
C PHE A 26 -12.99 3.42 -6.83
N LEU A 27 -13.46 2.60 -7.75
CA LEU A 27 -14.89 2.50 -8.08
C LEU A 27 -15.77 1.93 -6.94
N GLN A 28 -15.18 1.48 -5.83
CA GLN A 28 -15.91 1.07 -4.63
C GLN A 28 -16.27 2.26 -3.72
N THR A 29 -15.81 3.48 -4.03
CA THR A 29 -16.19 4.67 -3.26
C THR A 29 -17.69 4.88 -3.27
N LYS A 30 -18.23 5.23 -2.11
CA LYS A 30 -19.63 5.67 -1.97
C LYS A 30 -19.75 7.18 -2.08
N ASN A 31 -18.66 7.92 -1.80
CA ASN A 31 -18.60 9.37 -1.90
C ASN A 31 -17.22 9.85 -2.38
N PRO A 32 -17.05 10.11 -3.68
CA PRO A 32 -15.76 10.55 -4.24
C PRO A 32 -15.16 11.82 -3.59
N LEU A 33 -16.00 12.67 -2.97
CA LEU A 33 -15.53 13.85 -2.27
C LEU A 33 -14.78 13.49 -0.98
N ILE A 34 -15.17 12.40 -0.31
CA ILE A 34 -14.44 11.88 0.85
C ILE A 34 -13.08 11.36 0.40
N ALA A 35 -13.02 10.59 -0.68
CA ALA A 35 -11.76 10.11 -1.22
C ALA A 35 -10.85 11.28 -1.62
N LEU A 36 -11.37 12.28 -2.31
CA LEU A 36 -10.62 13.50 -2.69
C LEU A 36 -10.10 14.25 -1.46
N GLY A 37 -10.97 14.52 -0.49
CA GLY A 37 -10.61 15.21 0.77
C GLY A 37 -9.54 14.43 1.55
N SER A 38 -9.68 13.10 1.61
CA SER A 38 -8.71 12.21 2.26
C SER A 38 -7.34 12.29 1.60
N LEU A 39 -7.29 12.26 0.27
CA LEU A 39 -6.05 12.36 -0.49
C LEU A 39 -5.40 13.74 -0.33
N ALA A 40 -6.19 14.81 -0.34
CA ALA A 40 -5.69 16.17 -0.16
C ALA A 40 -5.11 16.37 1.25
N LEU A 41 -5.89 16.07 2.29
CA LEU A 41 -5.47 16.23 3.68
C LEU A 41 -4.37 15.25 4.06
N GLY A 42 -4.52 13.99 3.68
CA GLY A 42 -3.52 12.96 3.93
C GLY A 42 -2.22 13.22 3.21
N GLY A 43 -2.26 13.73 1.97
CA GLY A 43 -1.09 14.14 1.22
C GLY A 43 -0.36 15.32 1.87
N LEU A 44 -1.08 16.33 2.36
CA LEU A 44 -0.50 17.46 3.11
C LEU A 44 0.18 16.98 4.39
N LEU A 45 -0.48 16.09 5.15
CA LEU A 45 0.10 15.50 6.37
C LEU A 45 1.33 14.65 6.05
N GLY A 46 1.28 13.85 4.99
CA GLY A 46 2.39 13.00 4.58
C GLY A 46 3.58 13.79 4.07
N GLU A 47 3.36 14.89 3.38
CA GLU A 47 4.43 15.81 2.97
C GLU A 47 5.05 16.51 4.19
N TRP A 48 4.24 16.93 5.15
CA TRP A 48 4.71 17.52 6.40
C TRP A 48 5.53 16.53 7.22
N TRP A 49 5.09 15.29 7.30
CA TRP A 49 5.82 14.22 8.01
C TRP A 49 6.93 13.58 7.19
N GLN A 50 7.05 13.93 5.90
CA GLN A 50 8.02 13.35 4.98
C GLN A 50 7.99 11.81 4.99
N VAL A 51 6.80 11.24 4.92
CA VAL A 51 6.57 9.79 5.08
C VAL A 51 7.38 8.99 4.09
N GLU A 52 7.40 9.39 2.82
CA GLU A 52 8.17 8.69 1.78
C GLU A 52 9.68 8.70 2.07
N GLN A 53 10.22 9.82 2.56
CA GLN A 53 11.65 9.89 2.91
C GLN A 53 11.99 8.98 4.08
N ARG A 54 11.10 8.89 5.09
CA ARG A 54 11.30 7.97 6.23
C ARG A 54 11.28 6.52 5.79
N LEU A 55 10.30 6.14 4.93
CA LEU A 55 10.21 4.80 4.37
C LEU A 55 11.43 4.47 3.50
N THR A 56 11.86 5.42 2.65
CA THR A 56 13.09 5.31 1.87
C THR A 56 14.30 5.10 2.78
N GLY A 57 14.38 5.84 3.88
CA GLY A 57 15.44 5.69 4.88
C GLY A 57 15.45 4.30 5.55
N VAL A 58 14.28 3.72 5.82
CA VAL A 58 14.16 2.33 6.31
C VAL A 58 14.69 1.37 5.26
N GLY A 59 14.25 1.49 4.01
CA GLY A 59 14.72 0.67 2.90
C GLY A 59 16.24 0.75 2.72
N ALA A 60 16.82 1.96 2.77
CA ALA A 60 18.26 2.16 2.65
C ALA A 60 19.05 1.53 3.83
N ARG A 61 18.52 1.58 5.05
CA ARG A 61 19.15 0.92 6.21
C ARG A 61 19.10 -0.59 6.08
N LEU A 62 17.99 -1.15 5.62
CA LEU A 62 17.88 -2.59 5.36
C LEU A 62 18.86 -3.01 4.27
N GLU A 63 18.95 -2.24 3.18
CA GLU A 63 19.90 -2.49 2.12
C GLU A 63 21.35 -2.46 2.65
N ALA A 64 21.75 -1.42 3.37
CA ALA A 64 23.09 -1.30 3.94
C ALA A 64 23.46 -2.46 4.88
N ARG A 65 22.46 -3.03 5.57
CA ARG A 65 22.68 -4.13 6.51
C ARG A 65 22.74 -5.50 5.87
N PHE A 66 21.92 -5.73 4.84
CA PHE A 66 21.68 -7.06 4.26
C PHE A 66 22.22 -7.23 2.85
N ALA A 67 22.42 -6.16 2.08
CA ALA A 67 22.95 -6.22 0.73
C ALA A 67 24.49 -6.15 0.67
N ARG A 68 25.20 -6.41 1.77
CA ARG A 68 26.67 -6.47 1.84
C ARG A 68 27.20 -7.59 0.95
N GLY A 69 27.64 -7.26 -0.26
CA GLY A 69 28.41 -8.23 -1.05
C GLY A 69 28.32 -8.13 -2.55
N GLY A 70 27.95 -7.00 -3.12
CA GLY A 70 27.99 -6.88 -4.58
C GLY A 70 27.93 -5.43 -5.05
N GLU A 71 29.07 -4.96 -5.48
CA GLU A 71 29.19 -3.73 -6.25
C GLU A 71 28.24 -3.74 -7.45
N VAL A 72 27.17 -2.96 -7.38
CA VAL A 72 26.50 -2.50 -8.59
C VAL A 72 26.08 -1.05 -8.34
N GLU A 73 26.78 -0.11 -8.94
CA GLU A 73 26.30 1.26 -9.10
C GLU A 73 24.86 1.23 -9.60
N GLY A 74 23.94 1.81 -8.86
CA GLY A 74 22.51 1.80 -9.17
C GLY A 74 21.66 0.72 -8.44
N ALA A 75 22.24 -0.19 -7.64
CA ALA A 75 21.48 -1.21 -6.89
C ALA A 75 20.67 -0.62 -5.74
N GLY A 76 21.14 0.47 -5.10
CA GLY A 76 20.49 1.14 -3.97
C GLY A 76 19.09 1.62 -4.32
N GLY A 77 18.94 2.32 -5.42
CA GLY A 77 17.63 2.78 -5.86
C GLY A 77 16.66 1.65 -6.21
N ARG A 78 17.15 0.52 -6.73
CA ARG A 78 16.33 -0.63 -7.11
C ARG A 78 15.82 -1.40 -5.89
N PHE A 79 16.68 -1.63 -4.90
CA PHE A 79 16.30 -2.29 -3.66
C PHE A 79 15.22 -1.50 -2.93
N VAL A 80 15.45 -0.20 -2.71
CA VAL A 80 14.49 0.69 -2.05
C VAL A 80 13.17 0.74 -2.81
N ARG A 81 13.20 0.85 -4.14
CA ARG A 81 12.00 0.82 -4.98
C ARG A 81 11.25 -0.49 -4.84
N GLY A 82 11.96 -1.63 -4.88
CA GLY A 82 11.34 -2.95 -4.70
C GLY A 82 10.69 -3.09 -3.32
N PHE A 83 11.37 -2.64 -2.28
CA PHE A 83 10.84 -2.60 -0.92
C PHE A 83 9.56 -1.76 -0.82
N LEU A 84 9.62 -0.49 -1.28
CA LEU A 84 8.48 0.42 -1.21
C LEU A 84 7.31 -0.05 -2.07
N THR A 85 7.58 -0.41 -3.33
CA THR A 85 6.55 -0.85 -4.27
C THR A 85 5.81 -2.08 -3.75
N ALA A 86 6.54 -3.09 -3.28
CA ALA A 86 5.94 -4.31 -2.75
C ALA A 86 5.17 -4.03 -1.44
N THR A 87 5.74 -3.26 -0.52
CA THR A 87 5.06 -2.89 0.73
C THR A 87 3.74 -2.19 0.44
N LEU A 88 3.74 -1.15 -0.40
CA LEU A 88 2.53 -0.40 -0.72
C LEU A 88 1.50 -1.27 -1.46
N LEU A 89 1.95 -2.09 -2.42
CA LEU A 89 1.05 -2.97 -3.18
C LEU A 89 0.37 -4.00 -2.28
N PHE A 90 1.11 -4.58 -1.33
CA PHE A 90 0.59 -5.64 -0.48
C PHE A 90 -0.27 -5.12 0.67
N GLU A 91 -0.09 -3.86 1.10
CA GLU A 91 -0.87 -3.28 2.20
C GLU A 91 -2.18 -2.65 1.76
N VAL A 92 -2.30 -2.30 0.48
CA VAL A 92 -3.52 -1.69 -0.06
C VAL A 92 -4.55 -2.76 -0.40
N GLY A 93 -5.71 -2.64 0.21
CA GLY A 93 -6.86 -3.46 -0.15
C GLY A 93 -7.68 -3.93 1.06
N PRO A 94 -8.98 -4.20 0.83
CA PRO A 94 -9.89 -4.59 1.91
C PRO A 94 -9.50 -5.93 2.54
N MET A 95 -8.88 -6.85 1.80
CA MET A 95 -8.47 -8.15 2.33
C MET A 95 -7.40 -8.05 3.42
N THR A 96 -6.51 -7.04 3.35
CA THR A 96 -5.52 -6.78 4.38
C THR A 96 -6.19 -6.40 5.69
N ILE A 97 -7.12 -5.45 5.64
CA ILE A 97 -7.80 -4.90 6.82
C ILE A 97 -8.75 -5.96 7.40
N LEU A 98 -9.65 -6.48 6.57
CA LEU A 98 -10.64 -7.47 7.00
C LEU A 98 -9.98 -8.75 7.51
N GLY A 99 -8.98 -9.26 6.79
CA GLY A 99 -8.28 -10.48 7.18
C GLY A 99 -7.52 -10.32 8.48
N SER A 100 -6.85 -9.18 8.71
CA SER A 100 -6.15 -8.91 9.96
C SER A 100 -7.13 -8.75 11.14
N ILE A 101 -8.27 -8.11 10.92
CA ILE A 101 -9.31 -7.98 11.95
C ILE A 101 -9.92 -9.36 12.26
N GLN A 102 -10.27 -10.14 11.25
CA GLN A 102 -10.83 -11.50 11.41
C GLN A 102 -9.87 -12.41 12.17
N ASP A 103 -8.60 -12.43 11.78
CA ASP A 103 -7.57 -13.21 12.46
C ASP A 103 -7.43 -12.80 13.94
N GLY A 104 -7.34 -11.51 14.21
CA GLY A 104 -7.18 -10.98 15.57
C GLY A 104 -8.40 -11.21 16.48
N LEU A 105 -9.60 -11.33 15.93
CA LEU A 105 -10.83 -11.54 16.70
C LEU A 105 -11.16 -13.01 16.94
N THR A 106 -10.93 -13.85 15.92
CA THR A 106 -11.43 -15.22 15.90
C THR A 106 -10.33 -16.27 15.69
N GLY A 107 -9.10 -15.84 15.36
CA GLY A 107 -8.02 -16.73 14.95
C GLY A 107 -8.21 -17.33 13.56
N ASP A 108 -9.21 -16.84 12.79
CA ASP A 108 -9.43 -17.30 11.42
C ASP A 108 -8.59 -16.48 10.45
N TYR A 109 -7.46 -17.03 10.04
CA TYR A 109 -6.52 -16.46 9.07
C TYR A 109 -6.81 -16.81 7.61
N SER A 110 -7.95 -17.44 7.31
CA SER A 110 -8.26 -17.95 5.95
C SER A 110 -8.13 -16.84 4.88
N LEU A 111 -8.62 -15.64 5.16
CA LEU A 111 -8.53 -14.50 4.26
C LEU A 111 -7.09 -14.04 4.04
N LEU A 112 -6.28 -14.02 5.10
CA LEU A 112 -4.85 -13.69 5.00
C LEU A 112 -4.07 -14.78 4.27
N ALA A 113 -4.44 -16.06 4.42
CA ALA A 113 -3.80 -17.16 3.69
C ALA A 113 -4.04 -17.06 2.18
N ILE A 114 -5.28 -16.77 1.76
CA ILE A 114 -5.62 -16.52 0.35
C ILE A 114 -4.80 -15.31 -0.16
N LYS A 115 -4.81 -14.20 0.59
CA LYS A 115 -4.07 -13.00 0.24
C LYS A 115 -2.57 -13.28 0.12
N SER A 116 -1.98 -13.98 1.09
CA SER A 116 -0.54 -14.32 1.08
C SER A 116 -0.16 -15.14 -0.14
N THR A 117 -1.04 -16.02 -0.59
CA THR A 117 -0.82 -16.77 -1.83
C THR A 117 -0.78 -15.86 -3.04
N LEU A 118 -1.74 -14.94 -3.16
CA LEU A 118 -1.78 -13.95 -4.24
C LEU A 118 -0.57 -13.01 -4.20
N ASP A 119 -0.23 -12.50 -3.02
CA ASP A 119 0.94 -11.64 -2.79
C ASP A 119 2.25 -12.39 -3.13
N GLY A 120 2.33 -13.68 -2.86
CA GLY A 120 3.47 -14.53 -3.20
C GLY A 120 3.74 -14.58 -4.71
N PHE A 121 2.69 -14.77 -5.51
CA PHE A 121 2.82 -14.70 -6.98
C PHE A 121 3.23 -13.30 -7.46
N ALA A 122 2.63 -12.26 -6.90
CA ALA A 122 3.00 -10.89 -7.22
C ALA A 122 4.43 -10.59 -6.78
N ALA A 123 4.86 -11.07 -5.61
CA ALA A 123 6.23 -10.92 -5.10
C ALA A 123 7.26 -11.58 -6.03
N LEU A 124 6.99 -12.75 -6.59
CA LEU A 124 7.88 -13.40 -7.58
C LEU A 124 8.06 -12.50 -8.81
N ALA A 125 6.96 -11.96 -9.32
CA ALA A 125 7.01 -11.07 -10.48
C ALA A 125 7.76 -9.77 -10.16
N LEU A 126 7.47 -9.12 -9.02
CA LEU A 126 8.17 -7.92 -8.56
C LEU A 126 9.66 -8.19 -8.29
N ALA A 127 10.01 -9.33 -7.66
CA ALA A 127 11.38 -9.68 -7.38
C ALA A 127 12.20 -9.89 -8.65
N SER A 128 11.58 -10.36 -9.73
CA SER A 128 12.25 -10.47 -11.05
C SER A 128 12.67 -9.10 -11.60
N ALA A 129 11.89 -8.05 -11.30
CA ALA A 129 12.15 -6.67 -11.74
C ALA A 129 13.06 -5.90 -10.77
N PHE A 130 12.75 -5.95 -9.47
CA PHE A 130 13.38 -5.11 -8.43
C PHE A 130 14.39 -5.86 -7.55
N GLY A 131 14.42 -7.18 -7.61
CA GLY A 131 15.38 -8.00 -6.87
C GLY A 131 15.04 -8.15 -5.38
N MET A 132 16.08 -8.25 -4.54
CA MET A 132 15.98 -8.60 -3.12
C MET A 132 15.15 -7.63 -2.27
N GLY A 133 15.01 -6.37 -2.67
CA GLY A 133 14.23 -5.37 -1.93
C GLY A 133 12.79 -5.80 -1.68
N VAL A 134 12.21 -6.58 -2.61
CA VAL A 134 10.85 -7.11 -2.48
C VAL A 134 10.69 -8.06 -1.30
N MET A 135 11.69 -8.87 -0.97
CA MET A 135 11.63 -9.75 0.20
C MET A 135 11.48 -8.96 1.50
N PHE A 136 12.10 -7.80 1.57
CA PHE A 136 12.07 -6.96 2.78
C PHE A 136 10.74 -6.22 2.97
N SER A 137 9.83 -6.24 1.98
CA SER A 137 8.45 -5.77 2.17
C SER A 137 7.73 -6.57 3.27
N THR A 138 8.17 -7.81 3.54
CA THR A 138 7.65 -8.63 4.65
C THR A 138 7.72 -7.89 6.00
N VAL A 139 8.71 -7.01 6.20
CA VAL A 139 8.81 -6.18 7.42
C VAL A 139 7.64 -5.20 7.49
N GLY A 140 7.31 -4.54 6.39
CA GLY A 140 6.15 -3.65 6.30
C GLY A 140 4.84 -4.41 6.53
N VAL A 141 4.69 -5.55 5.83
CA VAL A 141 3.51 -6.43 5.95
C VAL A 141 3.31 -6.88 7.40
N LEU A 142 4.34 -7.38 8.05
CA LEU A 142 4.26 -7.79 9.46
C LEU A 142 3.93 -6.62 10.41
N ALA A 143 4.49 -5.44 10.17
CA ALA A 143 4.21 -4.28 10.99
C ALA A 143 2.76 -3.81 10.84
N TYR A 144 2.24 -3.73 9.62
CA TYR A 144 0.90 -3.24 9.34
C TYR A 144 -0.16 -4.29 9.69
N GLN A 145 -0.11 -5.47 9.08
CA GLN A 145 -1.10 -6.52 9.31
C GLN A 145 -1.03 -7.06 10.74
N GLY A 146 0.16 -7.32 11.27
CA GLY A 146 0.34 -7.73 12.66
C GLY A 146 -0.13 -6.66 13.64
N GLY A 147 0.11 -5.38 13.34
CA GLY A 147 -0.44 -4.27 14.13
C GLY A 147 -1.96 -4.25 14.13
N LEU A 148 -2.61 -4.41 12.97
CA LEU A 148 -4.08 -4.50 12.86
C LEU A 148 -4.64 -5.73 13.58
N THR A 149 -3.99 -6.89 13.47
CA THR A 149 -4.39 -8.12 14.19
C THR A 149 -4.37 -7.88 15.71
N LEU A 150 -3.34 -7.22 16.24
CA LEU A 150 -3.21 -6.93 17.67
C LEU A 150 -4.28 -5.96 18.19
N ILE A 151 -4.75 -5.03 17.37
CA ILE A 151 -5.80 -4.06 17.75
C ILE A 151 -7.16 -4.38 17.13
N ALA A 152 -7.39 -5.64 16.70
CA ALA A 152 -8.56 -6.03 15.93
C ALA A 152 -9.88 -5.68 16.61
N GLY A 153 -10.00 -5.88 17.93
CA GLY A 153 -11.20 -5.55 18.69
C GLY A 153 -11.54 -4.07 18.64
N GLN A 154 -10.53 -3.19 18.78
CA GLN A 154 -10.71 -1.75 18.69
C GLN A 154 -11.02 -1.32 17.25
N ALA A 155 -10.33 -1.91 16.28
CA ALA A 155 -10.54 -1.60 14.87
C ALA A 155 -11.95 -1.97 14.40
N GLN A 156 -12.48 -3.14 14.80
CA GLN A 156 -13.83 -3.57 14.48
C GLN A 156 -14.89 -2.64 15.08
N ALA A 157 -14.68 -2.18 16.31
CA ALA A 157 -15.62 -1.31 17.00
C ALA A 157 -15.77 0.07 16.32
N VAL A 158 -14.74 0.51 15.57
CA VAL A 158 -14.68 1.84 14.95
C VAL A 158 -14.96 1.79 13.46
N LEU A 159 -14.48 0.77 12.74
CA LEU A 159 -14.52 0.71 11.28
C LEU A 159 -15.89 0.24 10.78
N SER A 160 -16.67 1.16 10.20
CA SER A 160 -17.90 0.83 9.48
C SER A 160 -17.61 0.36 8.04
N GLU A 161 -18.59 -0.27 7.39
CA GLU A 161 -18.48 -0.65 5.97
C GLU A 161 -18.23 0.56 5.06
N ALA A 162 -18.83 1.72 5.37
CA ALA A 162 -18.60 2.95 4.62
C ALA A 162 -17.14 3.42 4.77
N MET A 163 -16.59 3.37 5.99
CA MET A 163 -15.17 3.69 6.23
C MET A 163 -14.24 2.77 5.45
N MET A 164 -14.51 1.47 5.46
CA MET A 164 -13.71 0.49 4.71
C MET A 164 -13.80 0.70 3.18
N ALA A 165 -14.98 1.06 2.66
CA ALA A 165 -15.16 1.36 1.25
C ALA A 165 -14.32 2.58 0.83
N GLU A 166 -14.32 3.66 1.61
CA GLU A 166 -13.53 4.85 1.31
C GLU A 166 -12.02 4.63 1.50
N MET A 167 -11.61 3.86 2.51
CA MET A 167 -10.20 3.43 2.66
C MET A 167 -9.75 2.62 1.43
N THR A 168 -10.61 1.71 0.95
CA THR A 168 -10.34 0.90 -0.24
C THR A 168 -10.21 1.77 -1.48
N ALA A 169 -11.09 2.74 -1.65
CA ALA A 169 -11.06 3.68 -2.78
C ALA A 169 -9.80 4.55 -2.77
N VAL A 170 -9.45 5.12 -1.62
CA VAL A 170 -8.19 5.86 -1.43
C VAL A 170 -6.99 4.97 -1.73
N GLY A 171 -6.98 3.75 -1.22
CA GLY A 171 -5.95 2.76 -1.54
C GLY A 171 -5.84 2.48 -3.05
N GLY A 172 -6.98 2.44 -3.75
CA GLY A 172 -7.02 2.33 -5.21
C GLY A 172 -6.27 3.46 -5.90
N VAL A 173 -6.44 4.71 -5.44
CA VAL A 173 -5.69 5.86 -5.98
C VAL A 173 -4.20 5.76 -5.67
N LEU A 174 -3.83 5.28 -4.49
CA LEU A 174 -2.42 5.01 -4.17
C LEU A 174 -1.81 4.00 -5.13
N LEU A 175 -2.54 2.92 -5.47
CA LEU A 175 -2.07 1.93 -6.46
C LEU A 175 -1.92 2.53 -7.86
N ILE A 176 -2.83 3.42 -8.28
CA ILE A 176 -2.69 4.17 -9.54
C ILE A 176 -1.42 5.02 -9.50
N GLY A 177 -1.18 5.74 -8.40
CA GLY A 177 0.05 6.53 -8.20
C GLY A 177 1.32 5.67 -8.26
N LEU A 178 1.30 4.49 -7.62
CA LEU A 178 2.38 3.52 -7.64
C LEU A 178 2.64 2.97 -9.05
N ALA A 179 1.57 2.61 -9.77
CA ALA A 179 1.66 2.12 -11.14
C ALA A 179 2.31 3.15 -12.06
N ILE A 180 1.86 4.41 -12.01
CA ILE A 180 2.37 5.50 -12.84
C ILE A 180 3.81 5.88 -12.43
N GLY A 181 4.06 5.99 -11.12
CA GLY A 181 5.32 6.52 -10.59
C GLY A 181 6.45 5.49 -10.58
N SER A 182 6.18 4.29 -10.07
CA SER A 182 7.22 3.30 -9.77
C SER A 182 7.30 2.15 -10.77
N LEU A 183 6.18 1.71 -11.35
CA LEU A 183 6.16 0.56 -12.24
C LEU A 183 6.29 0.97 -13.72
N LEU A 184 5.48 1.93 -14.16
CA LEU A 184 5.51 2.44 -15.54
C LEU A 184 6.54 3.58 -15.74
N GLU A 185 7.04 4.16 -14.66
CA GLU A 185 8.05 5.24 -14.67
C GLU A 185 7.66 6.46 -15.53
N LEU A 186 6.35 6.74 -15.65
CA LEU A 186 5.84 7.83 -16.50
C LEU A 186 6.06 9.20 -15.86
N ARG A 187 5.86 9.29 -14.53
CA ARG A 187 6.04 10.54 -13.76
C ARG A 187 6.33 10.18 -12.31
N PRO A 188 7.34 10.78 -11.67
CA PRO A 188 7.61 10.56 -10.25
C PRO A 188 6.41 11.03 -9.41
N ILE A 189 5.81 10.12 -8.66
CA ILE A 189 4.73 10.38 -7.71
C ILE A 189 5.19 9.90 -6.34
N ARG A 190 5.15 10.78 -5.33
CA ARG A 190 5.49 10.44 -3.95
C ARG A 190 4.33 9.74 -3.26
N THR A 191 4.07 8.50 -3.70
CA THR A 191 2.91 7.72 -3.24
C THR A 191 2.98 7.44 -1.74
N GLY A 192 4.17 7.31 -1.15
CA GLY A 192 4.35 7.15 0.30
C GLY A 192 3.82 8.34 1.10
N ASN A 193 3.89 9.56 0.57
CA ASN A 193 3.32 10.74 1.24
C ASN A 193 1.77 10.76 1.18
N LEU A 194 1.15 9.92 0.38
CA LEU A 194 -0.31 9.76 0.37
C LEU A 194 -0.82 8.71 1.38
N LEU A 195 0.06 7.93 2.03
CA LEU A 195 -0.34 6.90 3.00
C LEU A 195 -1.24 7.41 4.14
N PRO A 196 -1.00 8.62 4.72
CA PRO A 196 -1.91 9.13 5.75
C PRO A 196 -3.35 9.31 5.27
N ALA A 197 -3.61 9.38 3.96
CA ALA A 197 -4.95 9.45 3.40
C ALA A 197 -5.80 8.21 3.73
N LEU A 198 -5.18 7.04 3.92
CA LEU A 198 -5.87 5.83 4.38
C LEU A 198 -6.49 6.01 5.76
N VAL A 199 -5.84 6.76 6.64
CA VAL A 199 -6.35 7.09 7.98
C VAL A 199 -7.35 8.24 7.91
N MET A 200 -7.13 9.20 7.01
CA MET A 200 -8.06 10.33 6.83
C MET A 200 -9.42 9.90 6.26
N ALA A 201 -9.49 8.82 5.49
CA ALA A 201 -10.73 8.34 4.90
C ALA A 201 -11.78 7.97 5.98
N PRO A 202 -11.53 7.08 6.96
CA PRO A 202 -12.48 6.79 8.01
C PRO A 202 -12.79 8.02 8.89
N VAL A 203 -11.81 8.89 9.13
CA VAL A 203 -12.03 10.13 9.89
C VAL A 203 -13.04 11.04 9.19
N LEU A 204 -12.90 11.26 7.88
CA LEU A 204 -13.83 12.08 7.11
C LEU A 204 -15.21 11.45 7.01
N VAL A 205 -15.32 10.13 6.84
CA VAL A 205 -16.62 9.44 6.91
C VAL A 205 -17.30 9.71 8.23
N TRP A 206 -16.57 9.60 9.34
CA TRP A 206 -17.10 9.86 10.66
C TRP A 206 -17.55 11.31 10.84
N VAL A 207 -16.73 12.27 10.42
CA VAL A 207 -17.05 13.71 10.48
C VAL A 207 -18.32 14.02 9.69
N VAL A 208 -18.42 13.54 8.45
CA VAL A 208 -19.60 13.74 7.60
C VAL A 208 -20.84 13.15 8.24
N ALA A 209 -20.76 11.97 8.84
CA ALA A 209 -21.87 11.35 9.55
C ALA A 209 -22.34 12.19 10.75
N GLN A 210 -21.40 12.75 11.54
CA GLN A 210 -21.74 13.62 12.68
C GLN A 210 -22.42 14.93 12.22
N VAL A 211 -21.88 15.55 11.16
CA VAL A 211 -22.48 16.77 10.60
C VAL A 211 -23.90 16.51 10.08
N ALA A 212 -24.13 15.37 9.42
CA ALA A 212 -25.46 15.01 8.93
C ALA A 212 -26.48 14.83 10.06
N VAL A 213 -26.07 14.31 11.21
CA VAL A 213 -26.93 14.18 12.41
C VAL A 213 -27.25 15.54 13.03
N LEU A 214 -26.29 16.49 13.00
CA LEU A 214 -26.52 17.84 13.58
C LEU A 214 -27.41 18.75 12.71
N LEU A 215 -27.59 18.41 11.44
CA LEU A 215 -28.41 19.19 10.49
C LEU A 215 -29.86 18.66 10.38
N GLN A 216 -30.20 17.58 11.06
CA GLN A 216 -31.54 17.00 11.17
C GLN A 216 -32.25 17.48 12.45
#